data_7b5ba2d1211a593e6a88e4c7e5ded85a
#
_entry.id   7b5ba2d1211a593e6a88e4c7e5ded85a
#
_cell.length_a   1.000
_cell.length_b   1.000
_cell.length_c   1.000
_cell.angle_alpha   90.00
_cell.angle_beta   90.00
_cell.angle_gamma   90.00
#
_symmetry.space_group_name_H-M   'P 1'
#
loop_
_entity.id
_entity.type
_entity.pdbx_description
1 polymer ?
#
loop_
_entity_poly.entity_id
_entity_poly.type
_entity_poly.pdbx_seq_one_letter_code
_entity_poly.pdbx_strand_id
1 'polypeptide(L)'
;TASTIAVFDFGGGTFDISILEISDGVMQVRATGGDTFLGGEDFDLRIIDYLADEFKKEQGIDLRNDQMALQRLKEAAEKAKIELSSSTQTEVNLPFITADQNGPKHLNVSLSRAKLEALVEDLVQRTVGPCRAALKDAGVTAGEIDEVVMVGGMTRMPKILETVKKFFGREPHRGVN
;
A
#
# COMPACT_ATOMS: atom_id res chain seq x y z
N THR A 1 -8.89 24.38 -24.10
CA THR A 1 -7.59 24.09 -23.48
C THR A 1 -7.51 22.63 -23.07
N ALA A 2 -6.36 22.02 -23.27
CA ALA A 2 -6.12 20.63 -22.89
C ALA A 2 -5.57 20.53 -21.47
N SER A 3 -6.02 19.52 -20.73
CA SER A 3 -5.47 19.18 -19.41
C SER A 3 -4.88 17.78 -19.47
N THR A 4 -3.71 17.62 -18.89
CA THR A 4 -3.05 16.31 -18.77
C THR A 4 -3.16 15.82 -17.34
N ILE A 5 -3.73 14.64 -17.16
CA ILE A 5 -4.05 14.08 -15.84
C ILE A 5 -3.37 12.74 -15.68
N ALA A 6 -2.76 12.55 -14.51
CA ALA A 6 -2.25 11.24 -14.10
C ALA A 6 -3.24 10.61 -13.13
N VAL A 7 -3.68 9.39 -13.41
CA VAL A 7 -4.53 8.62 -12.51
C VAL A 7 -3.70 7.51 -11.90
N PHE A 8 -3.48 7.62 -10.60
CA PHE A 8 -2.70 6.68 -9.81
C PHE A 8 -3.69 5.79 -9.04
N ASP A 9 -3.88 4.57 -9.54
CA ASP A 9 -4.85 3.62 -9.02
C ASP A 9 -4.15 2.48 -8.30
N PHE A 10 -4.21 2.49 -6.98
CA PHE A 10 -3.52 1.51 -6.17
C PHE A 10 -4.51 0.81 -5.23
N GLY A 11 -4.87 -0.41 -5.58
CA GLY A 11 -5.83 -1.21 -4.84
C GLY A 11 -5.21 -2.41 -4.12
N GLY A 12 -6.08 -3.35 -3.73
CA GLY A 12 -5.66 -4.52 -2.96
C GLY A 12 -4.81 -5.51 -3.73
N GLY A 13 -5.03 -5.65 -5.05
CA GLY A 13 -4.36 -6.66 -5.88
C GLY A 13 -3.42 -6.12 -6.93
N THR A 14 -3.68 -4.91 -7.46
CA THR A 14 -2.89 -4.35 -8.56
C THR A 14 -2.59 -2.88 -8.36
N PHE A 15 -1.55 -2.43 -9.04
CA PHE A 15 -1.23 -1.03 -9.21
C PHE A 15 -1.31 -0.64 -10.68
N ASP A 16 -2.04 0.44 -10.99
CA ASP A 16 -2.21 0.95 -12.35
C ASP A 16 -1.95 2.45 -12.39
N ILE A 17 -1.31 2.89 -13.47
CA ILE A 17 -1.08 4.31 -13.74
C ILE A 17 -1.58 4.61 -15.15
N SER A 18 -2.34 5.69 -15.31
CA SER A 18 -2.83 6.13 -16.61
C SER A 18 -2.52 7.60 -16.80
N ILE A 19 -2.10 7.97 -17.99
CA ILE A 19 -1.90 9.37 -18.36
C ILE A 19 -2.98 9.70 -19.38
N LEU A 20 -3.83 10.67 -19.03
CA LEU A 20 -4.99 11.07 -19.79
C LEU A 20 -4.85 12.52 -20.27
N GLU A 21 -5.38 12.79 -21.44
CA GLU A 21 -5.51 14.16 -21.94
C GLU A 21 -7.00 14.45 -22.15
N ILE A 22 -7.46 15.55 -21.57
CA ILE A 22 -8.85 16.00 -21.73
C ILE A 22 -8.82 17.32 -22.48
N SER A 23 -9.49 17.33 -23.65
CA SER A 23 -9.57 18.50 -24.51
C SER A 23 -10.97 18.57 -25.10
N ASP A 24 -11.64 19.71 -24.91
CA ASP A 24 -12.99 19.99 -25.44
C ASP A 24 -14.00 18.90 -25.05
N GLY A 25 -13.89 18.41 -23.80
CA GLY A 25 -14.78 17.38 -23.28
C GLY A 25 -14.45 15.96 -23.76
N VAL A 26 -13.41 15.80 -24.59
CA VAL A 26 -12.98 14.50 -25.09
C VAL A 26 -11.77 14.03 -24.28
N MET A 27 -11.88 12.81 -23.75
CA MET A 27 -10.81 12.19 -22.99
C MET A 27 -10.05 11.20 -23.89
N GLN A 28 -8.73 11.31 -23.88
CA GLN A 28 -7.87 10.42 -24.62
C GLN A 28 -6.83 9.81 -23.69
N VAL A 29 -6.69 8.48 -23.73
CA VAL A 29 -5.65 7.78 -22.96
C VAL A 29 -4.34 7.88 -23.73
N ARG A 30 -3.34 8.52 -23.12
CA ARG A 30 -2.04 8.73 -23.74
C ARG A 30 -1.06 7.61 -23.42
N ALA A 31 -1.15 7.04 -22.23
CA ALA A 31 -0.30 5.93 -21.81
C ALA A 31 -0.94 5.23 -20.61
N THR A 32 -0.62 3.95 -20.47
CA THR A 32 -0.99 3.16 -19.29
C THR A 32 0.21 2.34 -18.86
N GLY A 33 0.25 1.99 -17.59
CA GLY A 33 1.28 1.13 -17.04
C GLY A 33 0.84 0.62 -15.68
N GLY A 34 1.75 0.00 -14.98
CA GLY A 34 1.47 -0.49 -13.64
C GLY A 34 2.26 -1.73 -13.29
N ASP A 35 1.80 -2.41 -12.25
CA ASP A 35 2.38 -3.65 -11.77
C ASP A 35 1.23 -4.54 -11.28
N THR A 36 0.92 -5.59 -12.03
CA THR A 36 -0.18 -6.51 -11.71
C THR A 36 0.15 -7.40 -10.51
N PHE A 37 1.40 -7.40 -10.05
CA PHE A 37 1.86 -8.18 -8.90
C PHE A 37 2.13 -7.30 -7.67
N LEU A 38 1.62 -6.06 -7.68
CA LEU A 38 1.80 -5.13 -6.58
C LEU A 38 0.44 -4.61 -6.13
N GLY A 39 0.09 -4.85 -4.88
CA GLY A 39 -1.16 -4.39 -4.28
C GLY A 39 -1.08 -4.37 -2.78
N GLY A 40 -2.17 -3.96 -2.13
CA GLY A 40 -2.25 -3.88 -0.67
C GLY A 40 -2.01 -5.21 0.03
N GLU A 41 -2.31 -6.32 -0.65
CA GLU A 41 -2.06 -7.66 -0.10
C GLU A 41 -0.57 -7.91 0.15
N ASP A 42 0.30 -7.33 -0.68
CA ASP A 42 1.75 -7.45 -0.48
C ASP A 42 2.20 -6.71 0.78
N PHE A 43 1.56 -5.58 1.06
CA PHE A 43 1.79 -4.82 2.28
C PHE A 43 1.33 -5.61 3.50
N ASP A 44 0.17 -6.24 3.41
CA ASP A 44 -0.37 -7.10 4.47
C ASP A 44 0.60 -8.25 4.78
N LEU A 45 1.18 -8.88 3.75
CA LEU A 45 2.14 -9.95 3.93
C LEU A 45 3.38 -9.51 4.72
N ARG A 46 3.85 -8.28 4.49
CA ARG A 46 4.98 -7.74 5.26
C ARG A 46 4.64 -7.59 6.74
N ILE A 47 3.41 -7.18 7.03
CA ILE A 47 2.93 -7.06 8.41
C ILE A 47 2.78 -8.45 9.02
N ILE A 48 2.21 -9.41 8.30
CA ILE A 48 2.04 -10.78 8.76
C ILE A 48 3.41 -11.37 9.15
N ASP A 49 4.40 -11.23 8.28
CA ASP A 49 5.74 -11.74 8.53
C ASP A 49 6.37 -11.07 9.76
N TYR A 50 6.18 -9.77 9.90
CA TYR A 50 6.70 -9.06 11.06
C TYR A 50 6.07 -9.58 12.36
N LEU A 51 4.76 -9.71 12.40
CA LEU A 51 4.03 -10.19 13.58
C LEU A 51 4.43 -11.64 13.92
N ALA A 52 4.50 -12.49 12.90
CA ALA A 52 4.87 -13.89 13.08
C ALA A 52 6.32 -14.03 13.57
N ASP A 53 7.25 -13.24 13.04
CA ASP A 53 8.64 -13.25 13.45
C ASP A 53 8.82 -12.76 14.89
N GLU A 54 8.08 -11.72 15.28
CA GLU A 54 8.12 -11.22 16.66
C GLU A 54 7.59 -12.28 17.64
N PHE A 55 6.50 -12.95 17.28
CA PHE A 55 5.96 -14.03 18.11
C PHE A 55 6.94 -15.20 18.21
N LYS A 56 7.58 -15.57 17.10
CA LYS A 56 8.54 -16.66 17.07
C LYS A 56 9.76 -16.38 17.93
N LYS A 57 10.25 -15.14 17.94
CA LYS A 57 11.35 -14.73 18.82
C LYS A 57 11.00 -14.91 20.29
N GLU A 58 9.78 -14.58 20.66
CA GLU A 58 9.33 -14.62 22.06
C GLU A 58 8.88 -16.02 22.48
N GLN A 59 8.15 -16.74 21.64
CA GLN A 59 7.48 -17.99 21.99
C GLN A 59 8.07 -19.23 21.31
N GLY A 60 8.93 -19.07 20.33
CA GLY A 60 9.53 -20.19 19.60
C GLY A 60 8.60 -20.92 18.62
N ILE A 61 7.43 -20.35 18.36
CA ILE A 61 6.40 -20.96 17.51
C ILE A 61 6.20 -20.09 16.26
N ASP A 62 6.19 -20.73 15.08
CA ASP A 62 5.88 -20.03 13.84
C ASP A 62 4.40 -20.16 13.53
N LEU A 63 3.66 -19.07 13.73
CA LEU A 63 2.21 -19.01 13.55
C LEU A 63 1.78 -19.24 12.09
N ARG A 64 2.69 -19.07 11.14
CA ARG A 64 2.39 -19.25 9.71
C ARG A 64 2.14 -20.72 9.35
N ASN A 65 2.56 -21.66 10.20
CA ASN A 65 2.33 -23.09 9.99
C ASN A 65 0.93 -23.55 10.47
N ASP A 66 0.18 -22.67 11.11
CA ASP A 66 -1.17 -22.95 11.61
C ASP A 66 -2.16 -22.10 10.80
N GLN A 67 -3.05 -22.76 10.04
CA GLN A 67 -3.99 -22.07 9.15
C GLN A 67 -4.94 -21.13 9.88
N MET A 68 -5.40 -21.52 11.07
CA MET A 68 -6.29 -20.67 11.84
C MET A 68 -5.59 -19.44 12.36
N ALA A 69 -4.36 -19.60 12.86
CA ALA A 69 -3.55 -18.49 13.32
C ALA A 69 -3.19 -17.56 12.15
N LEU A 70 -2.83 -18.13 11.00
CA LEU A 70 -2.50 -17.35 9.81
C LEU A 70 -3.69 -16.51 9.35
N GLN A 71 -4.89 -17.05 9.36
CA GLN A 71 -6.08 -16.30 8.99
C GLN A 71 -6.33 -15.12 9.93
N ARG A 72 -6.15 -15.33 11.22
CA ARG A 72 -6.27 -14.25 12.21
C ARG A 72 -5.20 -13.19 12.02
N LEU A 73 -3.96 -13.60 11.66
CA LEU A 73 -2.89 -12.67 11.34
C LEU A 73 -3.22 -11.83 10.11
N LYS A 74 -3.80 -12.44 9.08
CA LYS A 74 -4.19 -11.73 7.85
C LYS A 74 -5.21 -10.63 8.14
N GLU A 75 -6.23 -10.95 8.91
CA GLU A 75 -7.27 -9.99 9.28
C GLU A 75 -6.68 -8.85 10.14
N ALA A 76 -5.82 -9.21 11.09
CA ALA A 76 -5.18 -8.23 11.96
C ALA A 76 -4.22 -7.32 11.19
N ALA A 77 -3.47 -7.87 10.23
CA ALA A 77 -2.55 -7.11 9.41
C ALA A 77 -3.27 -6.09 8.54
N GLU A 78 -4.36 -6.50 7.88
CA GLU A 78 -5.17 -5.60 7.07
C GLU A 78 -5.74 -4.46 7.90
N LYS A 79 -6.27 -4.80 9.08
CA LYS A 79 -6.81 -3.81 10.01
C LYS A 79 -5.74 -2.84 10.49
N ALA A 80 -4.56 -3.35 10.85
CA ALA A 80 -3.45 -2.52 11.30
C ALA A 80 -2.98 -1.54 10.21
N LYS A 81 -2.88 -2.03 8.96
CA LYS A 81 -2.52 -1.19 7.82
C LYS A 81 -3.50 -0.03 7.67
N ILE A 82 -4.79 -0.31 7.75
CA ILE A 82 -5.84 0.71 7.62
C ILE A 82 -5.76 1.71 8.78
N GLU A 83 -5.60 1.23 10.01
CA GLU A 83 -5.49 2.10 11.18
C GLU A 83 -4.28 3.02 11.12
N LEU A 84 -3.16 2.54 10.59
CA LEU A 84 -1.93 3.32 10.48
C LEU A 84 -1.97 4.38 9.37
N SER A 85 -3.04 4.43 8.57
CA SER A 85 -3.27 5.54 7.65
C SER A 85 -3.76 6.79 8.37
N SER A 86 -4.39 6.64 9.52
CA SER A 86 -4.92 7.76 10.31
C SER A 86 -4.28 7.91 11.69
N SER A 87 -3.59 6.87 12.18
CA SER A 87 -2.91 6.88 13.47
C SER A 87 -1.43 6.59 13.30
N THR A 88 -0.59 7.08 14.22
CA THR A 88 0.86 6.85 14.16
C THR A 88 1.27 5.53 14.80
N GLN A 89 0.36 4.88 15.52
CA GLN A 89 0.64 3.62 16.21
C GLN A 89 -0.64 2.83 16.39
N THR A 90 -0.53 1.50 16.36
CA THR A 90 -1.64 0.59 16.64
C THR A 90 -1.14 -0.60 17.46
N GLU A 91 -2.04 -1.19 18.22
CA GLU A 91 -1.77 -2.41 18.98
C GLU A 91 -2.43 -3.59 18.27
N VAL A 92 -1.64 -4.63 18.02
CA VAL A 92 -2.17 -5.89 17.47
C VAL A 92 -2.26 -6.87 18.62
N ASN A 93 -3.49 -7.19 19.03
CA ASN A 93 -3.76 -8.04 20.16
C ASN A 93 -4.64 -9.22 19.72
N LEU A 94 -4.04 -10.41 19.67
CA LEU A 94 -4.72 -11.64 19.26
C LEU A 94 -4.63 -12.66 20.40
N PRO A 95 -5.61 -12.65 21.32
CA PRO A 95 -5.62 -13.59 22.44
C PRO A 95 -5.89 -15.01 21.92
N PHE A 96 -5.30 -15.99 22.59
CA PHE A 96 -5.46 -17.41 22.27
C PHE A 96 -5.11 -17.71 20.80
N ILE A 97 -4.03 -17.09 20.30
CA ILE A 97 -3.63 -17.28 18.90
C ILE A 97 -3.16 -18.72 18.64
N THR A 98 -2.57 -19.35 19.63
CA THR A 98 -2.13 -20.74 19.57
C THR A 98 -2.01 -21.29 21.00
N ALA A 99 -1.64 -22.57 21.11
CA ALA A 99 -1.38 -23.23 22.39
C ALA A 99 -0.25 -24.25 22.24
N ASP A 100 0.47 -24.46 23.31
CA ASP A 100 1.46 -25.52 23.42
C ASP A 100 1.29 -26.28 24.73
N GLN A 101 2.25 -27.12 25.10
CA GLN A 101 2.20 -27.92 26.32
C GLN A 101 2.15 -27.05 27.60
N ASN A 102 2.55 -25.78 27.51
CA ASN A 102 2.49 -24.84 28.63
C ASN A 102 1.18 -24.05 28.69
N GLY A 103 0.25 -24.33 27.76
CA GLY A 103 -1.06 -23.70 27.73
C GLY A 103 -1.24 -22.72 26.58
N PRO A 104 -2.30 -21.90 26.62
CA PRO A 104 -2.59 -20.95 25.55
C PRO A 104 -1.55 -19.83 25.49
N LYS A 105 -1.33 -19.35 24.27
CA LYS A 105 -0.40 -18.26 23.98
C LYS A 105 -1.16 -17.13 23.27
N HIS A 106 -0.71 -15.92 23.56
CA HIS A 106 -1.35 -14.71 23.03
C HIS A 106 -0.32 -13.88 22.27
N LEU A 107 -0.78 -13.23 21.19
CA LEU A 107 0.06 -12.28 20.46
C LEU A 107 -0.33 -10.87 20.90
N ASN A 108 0.64 -10.07 21.27
CA ASN A 108 0.44 -8.67 21.60
C ASN A 108 1.67 -7.89 21.13
N VAL A 109 1.51 -7.19 19.98
CA VAL A 109 2.61 -6.46 19.35
C VAL A 109 2.15 -5.06 19.01
N SER A 110 2.96 -4.07 19.37
CA SER A 110 2.78 -2.69 18.94
C SER A 110 3.39 -2.50 17.56
N LEU A 111 2.66 -1.83 16.67
CA LEU A 111 3.18 -1.49 15.35
C LEU A 111 3.02 0.00 15.11
N SER A 112 4.14 0.68 14.81
CA SER A 112 4.11 2.11 14.48
C SER A 112 4.01 2.31 12.98
N ARG A 113 3.51 3.48 12.58
CA ARG A 113 3.52 3.88 11.16
C ARG A 113 4.96 3.87 10.62
N ALA A 114 5.91 4.39 11.38
CA ALA A 114 7.31 4.41 10.96
C ALA A 114 7.86 3.01 10.71
N LYS A 115 7.49 2.04 11.54
CA LYS A 115 7.90 0.65 11.35
C LYS A 115 7.25 0.05 10.11
N LEU A 116 5.96 0.28 9.92
CA LEU A 116 5.26 -0.16 8.72
C LEU A 116 5.94 0.41 7.47
N GLU A 117 6.24 1.71 7.45
CA GLU A 117 6.89 2.35 6.32
C GLU A 117 8.25 1.73 6.02
N ALA A 118 9.01 1.36 7.06
CA ALA A 118 10.28 0.67 6.88
C ALA A 118 10.10 -0.72 6.28
N LEU A 119 9.06 -1.44 6.69
CA LEU A 119 8.77 -2.79 6.20
C LEU A 119 8.38 -2.80 4.72
N VAL A 120 7.77 -1.73 4.22
CA VAL A 120 7.18 -1.68 2.87
C VAL A 120 7.86 -0.69 1.92
N GLU A 121 8.99 -0.11 2.32
CA GLU A 121 9.68 0.92 1.54
C GLU A 121 9.94 0.50 0.09
N ASP A 122 10.44 -0.71 -0.11
CA ASP A 122 10.71 -1.24 -1.46
C ASP A 122 9.42 -1.40 -2.27
N LEU A 123 8.31 -1.79 -1.63
CA LEU A 123 7.02 -1.93 -2.30
C LEU A 123 6.50 -0.57 -2.76
N VAL A 124 6.65 0.45 -1.92
CA VAL A 124 6.25 1.82 -2.27
C VAL A 124 7.06 2.31 -3.46
N GLN A 125 8.38 2.07 -3.47
CA GLN A 125 9.26 2.50 -4.55
C GLN A 125 8.97 1.78 -5.87
N ARG A 126 8.36 0.61 -5.84
CA ARG A 126 7.96 -0.11 -7.05
C ARG A 126 6.88 0.61 -7.85
N THR A 127 6.19 1.58 -7.27
CA THR A 127 5.21 2.39 -8.01
C THR A 127 5.86 3.45 -8.88
N VAL A 128 7.08 3.87 -8.54
CA VAL A 128 7.77 4.99 -9.22
C VAL A 128 8.18 4.63 -10.65
N GLY A 129 8.73 3.43 -10.85
CA GLY A 129 9.17 2.98 -12.17
C GLY A 129 8.06 3.01 -13.22
N PRO A 130 6.90 2.38 -12.95
CA PRO A 130 5.77 2.44 -13.86
C PRO A 130 5.25 3.86 -14.14
N CYS A 131 5.26 4.74 -13.14
CA CYS A 131 4.89 6.15 -13.35
C CYS A 131 5.84 6.83 -14.30
N ARG A 132 7.15 6.62 -14.12
CA ARG A 132 8.18 7.19 -14.99
C ARG A 132 8.03 6.67 -16.42
N ALA A 133 7.80 5.38 -16.59
CA ALA A 133 7.60 4.76 -17.88
C ALA A 133 6.35 5.29 -18.59
N ALA A 134 5.25 5.48 -17.86
CA ALA A 134 4.02 6.01 -18.42
C ALA A 134 4.18 7.45 -18.91
N LEU A 135 4.88 8.28 -18.15
CA LEU A 135 5.18 9.65 -18.58
C LEU A 135 6.01 9.66 -19.86
N LYS A 136 7.02 8.80 -19.95
CA LYS A 136 7.87 8.67 -21.13
C LYS A 136 7.03 8.24 -22.34
N ASP A 137 6.18 7.25 -22.17
CA ASP A 137 5.33 6.73 -23.25
C ASP A 137 4.33 7.78 -23.72
N ALA A 138 3.82 8.62 -22.82
CA ALA A 138 2.92 9.70 -23.14
C ALA A 138 3.65 10.92 -23.75
N GLY A 139 4.98 10.95 -23.68
CA GLY A 139 5.77 12.05 -24.18
C GLY A 139 5.67 13.32 -23.35
N VAL A 140 5.42 13.19 -22.05
CA VAL A 140 5.30 14.34 -21.13
C VAL A 140 6.23 14.18 -19.95
N THR A 141 6.52 15.31 -19.31
CA THR A 141 7.29 15.32 -18.05
C THR A 141 6.34 15.39 -16.87
N ALA A 142 6.84 15.09 -15.68
CA ALA A 142 6.04 15.20 -14.46
C ALA A 142 5.50 16.63 -14.26
N GLY A 143 6.31 17.64 -14.61
CA GLY A 143 5.89 19.05 -14.50
C GLY A 143 4.77 19.45 -15.44
N GLU A 144 4.56 18.69 -16.50
CA GLU A 144 3.48 18.95 -17.46
C GLU A 144 2.13 18.33 -17.05
N ILE A 145 2.13 17.51 -15.99
CA ILE A 145 0.91 16.95 -15.44
C ILE A 145 0.17 18.04 -14.67
N ASP A 146 -1.05 18.34 -15.10
CA ASP A 146 -1.89 19.39 -14.49
C ASP A 146 -2.53 18.92 -13.20
N GLU A 147 -2.83 17.63 -13.10
CA GLU A 147 -3.59 17.08 -11.99
C GLU A 147 -3.20 15.62 -11.76
N VAL A 148 -3.05 15.24 -10.50
CA VAL A 148 -2.80 13.85 -10.09
C VAL A 148 -3.97 13.37 -9.27
N VAL A 149 -4.66 12.35 -9.76
CA VAL A 149 -5.85 11.78 -9.12
C VAL A 149 -5.51 10.44 -8.52
N MET A 150 -5.81 10.28 -7.24
CA MET A 150 -5.55 9.07 -6.47
C MET A 150 -6.81 8.23 -6.37
N VAL A 151 -6.72 6.97 -6.73
CA VAL A 151 -7.83 6.01 -6.70
C VAL A 151 -7.35 4.74 -6.01
N GLY A 152 -8.23 4.09 -5.27
CA GLY A 152 -7.96 2.84 -4.58
C GLY A 152 -7.61 3.00 -3.12
N GLY A 153 -7.87 1.95 -2.34
CA GLY A 153 -7.70 1.98 -0.89
C GLY A 153 -6.27 2.25 -0.42
N MET A 154 -5.27 1.79 -1.17
CA MET A 154 -3.86 2.00 -0.83
C MET A 154 -3.44 3.46 -0.91
N THR A 155 -4.19 4.29 -1.62
CA THR A 155 -3.89 5.72 -1.74
C THR A 155 -4.21 6.52 -0.48
N ARG A 156 -4.79 5.88 0.54
CA ARG A 156 -5.01 6.50 1.85
C ARG A 156 -3.75 6.48 2.71
N MET A 157 -2.79 5.65 2.36
CA MET A 157 -1.55 5.50 3.11
C MET A 157 -0.67 6.74 2.95
N PRO A 158 -0.28 7.41 4.07
CA PRO A 158 0.52 8.65 4.00
C PRO A 158 1.81 8.52 3.18
N LYS A 159 2.50 7.39 3.29
CA LYS A 159 3.76 7.16 2.55
C LYS A 159 3.53 7.13 1.04
N ILE A 160 2.42 6.58 0.59
CA ILE A 160 2.04 6.57 -0.84
C ILE A 160 1.78 8.00 -1.31
N LEU A 161 0.99 8.77 -0.55
CA LEU A 161 0.70 10.16 -0.88
C LEU A 161 1.96 11.02 -0.95
N GLU A 162 2.85 10.84 0.01
CA GLU A 162 4.13 11.55 0.05
C GLU A 162 5.00 11.21 -1.17
N THR A 163 5.09 9.94 -1.51
CA THR A 163 5.87 9.46 -2.66
C THR A 163 5.35 10.03 -3.96
N VAL A 164 4.03 10.02 -4.14
CA VAL A 164 3.37 10.58 -5.34
C VAL A 164 3.59 12.08 -5.43
N LYS A 165 3.41 12.79 -4.33
CA LYS A 165 3.65 14.24 -4.27
C LYS A 165 5.09 14.58 -4.66
N LYS A 166 6.04 13.85 -4.13
CA LYS A 166 7.46 14.04 -4.41
C LYS A 166 7.79 13.76 -5.88
N PHE A 167 7.21 12.69 -6.43
CA PHE A 167 7.49 12.28 -7.81
C PHE A 167 6.90 13.28 -8.82
N PHE A 168 5.63 13.67 -8.66
CA PHE A 168 4.96 14.58 -9.60
C PHE A 168 5.20 16.06 -9.30
N GLY A 169 5.72 16.39 -8.12
CA GLY A 169 5.99 17.77 -7.73
C GLY A 169 4.75 18.60 -7.45
N ARG A 170 3.63 17.96 -7.17
CA ARG A 170 2.39 18.64 -6.82
C ARG A 170 1.53 17.80 -5.89
N GLU A 171 0.60 18.45 -5.22
CA GLU A 171 -0.31 17.79 -4.30
C GLU A 171 -1.30 16.90 -5.07
N PRO A 172 -1.33 15.60 -4.80
CA PRO A 172 -2.34 14.74 -5.40
C PRO A 172 -3.69 14.93 -4.68
N HIS A 173 -4.78 14.61 -5.37
CA HIS A 173 -6.09 14.62 -4.73
C HIS A 173 -6.86 13.36 -5.09
N ARG A 174 -7.87 13.05 -4.29
CA ARG A 174 -8.66 11.84 -4.49
C ARG A 174 -9.68 12.04 -5.57
N GLY A 175 -9.81 11.00 -6.40
CA GLY A 175 -10.90 10.95 -7.35
C GLY A 175 -12.22 10.69 -6.62
N VAL A 176 -13.31 11.02 -7.27
CA VAL A 176 -14.66 10.72 -6.79
C VAL A 176 -14.92 9.23 -7.06
N ASN A 177 -15.41 8.54 -6.04
CA ASN A 177 -15.78 7.13 -6.18
C ASN A 177 -17.03 6.98 -7.05
#